data_04388f09ed7719ce0b24f397f4ad4e70
#
_entry.id   04388f09ed7719ce0b24f397f4ad4e70
#
_cell.length_a   1.000
_cell.length_b   1.000
_cell.length_c   1.000
_cell.angle_alpha   90.00
_cell.angle_beta   90.00
_cell.angle_gamma   90.00
#
_symmetry.space_group_name_H-M   'P 1'
#
loop_
_entity.id
_entity.type
_entity.pdbx_description
1 polymer ?
#
loop_
_entity_poly.entity_id
_entity_poly.type
_entity_poly.pdbx_seq_one_letter_code
_entity_poly.pdbx_strand_id
1 'polypeptide(L)'
;MKIKMVIHGIAMDPLSNSPVMLLKEVEGDRILPIWIGVLEATSIAAKLENIQFPRPLTHDLMKNIFDFLGIKIPKIEIVDLRENTYYAIITLNIEGKTIDIDARPSDAVALALRTGAEIFVNEEVLQKSQLYTETPSTEKEGEIVVTTEEEKEKLKKILETLDPKLFKYKM
;
A
#
# COMPACT_ATOMS: atom_id res chain seq x y z
N MET A 1 -8.85 -9.51 17.22
CA MET A 1 -7.49 -9.06 17.64
C MET A 1 -6.88 -8.25 16.50
N LYS A 2 -5.96 -7.32 16.79
CA LYS A 2 -5.24 -6.51 15.76
C LYS A 2 -3.83 -7.02 15.65
N ILE A 3 -3.39 -7.31 14.45
CA ILE A 3 -2.06 -7.86 14.14
C ILE A 3 -1.23 -6.74 13.53
N LYS A 4 -0.05 -6.51 14.08
CA LYS A 4 0.89 -5.52 13.55
C LYS A 4 1.56 -6.07 12.31
N MET A 5 1.51 -5.30 11.24
CA MET A 5 2.06 -5.66 9.94
C MET A 5 3.07 -4.62 9.47
N VAL A 6 3.91 -5.02 8.54
CA VAL A 6 4.80 -4.12 7.80
C VAL A 6 4.62 -4.38 6.31
N ILE A 7 4.89 -3.37 5.48
CA ILE A 7 4.93 -3.59 4.05
C ILE A 7 6.16 -4.43 3.71
N HIS A 8 5.93 -5.55 3.03
CA HIS A 8 7.00 -6.45 2.56
C HIS A 8 7.47 -6.08 1.16
N GLY A 9 6.58 -5.53 0.34
CA GLY A 9 6.87 -5.08 -1.01
C GLY A 9 5.64 -5.05 -1.91
N ILE A 10 5.90 -4.83 -3.19
CA ILE A 10 4.93 -4.93 -4.28
C ILE A 10 5.36 -6.07 -5.19
N ALA A 11 4.45 -6.98 -5.49
CA ALA A 11 4.62 -8.04 -6.48
C ALA A 11 3.70 -7.81 -7.68
N MET A 12 3.96 -8.51 -8.79
CA MET A 12 3.04 -8.54 -9.92
C MET A 12 2.35 -9.90 -9.95
N ASP A 13 1.04 -9.90 -10.01
CA ASP A 13 0.27 -11.11 -10.23
C ASP A 13 0.46 -11.58 -11.68
N PRO A 14 1.05 -12.76 -11.93
CA PRO A 14 1.36 -13.22 -13.29
C PRO A 14 0.11 -13.52 -14.13
N LEU A 15 -1.04 -13.75 -13.50
CA LEU A 15 -2.29 -14.07 -14.19
C LEU A 15 -3.03 -12.82 -14.64
N SER A 16 -3.19 -11.86 -13.75
CA SER A 16 -3.92 -10.62 -14.02
C SER A 16 -3.03 -9.47 -14.49
N ASN A 17 -1.71 -9.62 -14.38
CA ASN A 17 -0.72 -8.56 -14.58
C ASN A 17 -1.01 -7.30 -13.76
N SER A 18 -1.59 -7.50 -12.58
CA SER A 18 -1.96 -6.45 -11.64
C SER A 18 -0.97 -6.39 -10.47
N PRO A 19 -0.63 -5.21 -9.96
CA PRO A 19 0.22 -5.11 -8.79
C PRO A 19 -0.50 -5.58 -7.52
N VAL A 20 0.24 -6.28 -6.68
CA VAL A 20 -0.20 -6.80 -5.39
C VAL A 20 0.69 -6.25 -4.29
N MET A 21 0.09 -5.53 -3.36
CA MET A 21 0.75 -5.08 -2.15
C MET A 21 0.80 -6.20 -1.13
N LEU A 22 1.98 -6.51 -0.61
CA LEU A 22 2.19 -7.57 0.37
C LEU A 22 2.45 -6.94 1.75
N LEU A 23 1.56 -7.21 2.70
CA LEU A 23 1.76 -6.88 4.12
C LEU A 23 2.19 -8.15 4.84
N LYS A 24 3.29 -8.09 5.59
CA LYS A 24 3.82 -9.21 6.38
C LYS A 24 3.65 -8.92 7.87
N GLU A 25 3.28 -9.94 8.64
CA GLU A 25 3.21 -9.91 10.09
C GLU A 25 4.60 -9.64 10.70
N VAL A 26 4.66 -8.78 11.72
CA VAL A 26 5.92 -8.41 12.37
C VAL A 26 6.46 -9.55 13.24
N GLU A 27 5.57 -10.24 13.96
CA GLU A 27 5.92 -11.33 14.90
C GLU A 27 5.50 -12.71 14.39
N GLY A 28 5.32 -12.86 13.07
CA GLY A 28 4.89 -14.13 12.46
C GLY A 28 5.22 -14.19 10.98
N ASP A 29 4.67 -15.22 10.31
CA ASP A 29 4.95 -15.49 8.91
C ASP A 29 3.78 -15.23 7.98
N ARG A 30 2.64 -14.76 8.52
CA ARG A 30 1.45 -14.52 7.70
C ARG A 30 1.67 -13.33 6.78
N ILE A 31 1.23 -13.49 5.54
CA ILE A 31 1.27 -12.43 4.51
C ILE A 31 -0.16 -12.16 4.07
N LEU A 32 -0.51 -10.89 3.96
CA LEU A 32 -1.77 -10.42 3.40
C LEU A 32 -1.51 -9.81 2.03
N PRO A 33 -1.92 -10.47 0.93
CA PRO A 33 -1.89 -9.88 -0.40
C PRO A 33 -3.11 -9.00 -0.62
N ILE A 34 -2.90 -7.80 -1.16
CA ILE A 34 -3.96 -6.85 -1.53
C ILE A 34 -3.68 -6.36 -2.95
N TRP A 35 -4.58 -6.67 -3.89
CA TRP A 35 -4.50 -6.16 -5.27
C TRP A 35 -4.80 -4.67 -5.27
N ILE A 36 -3.96 -3.89 -5.92
CA ILE A 36 -4.03 -2.43 -5.96
C ILE A 36 -3.88 -1.90 -7.38
N GLY A 37 -4.19 -0.64 -7.60
CA GLY A 37 -3.98 0.00 -8.91
C GLY A 37 -2.50 0.31 -9.18
N VAL A 38 -2.15 0.47 -10.46
CA VAL A 38 -0.78 0.75 -10.89
C VAL A 38 -0.27 2.08 -10.33
N LEU A 39 -1.13 3.11 -10.26
CA LEU A 39 -0.75 4.42 -9.73
C LEU A 39 -0.49 4.37 -8.22
N GLU A 40 -1.30 3.63 -7.50
CA GLU A 40 -1.14 3.39 -6.07
C GLU A 40 0.15 2.59 -5.80
N ALA A 41 0.38 1.53 -6.57
CA ALA A 41 1.61 0.74 -6.50
C ALA A 41 2.85 1.60 -6.76
N THR A 42 2.80 2.47 -7.77
CA THR A 42 3.88 3.41 -8.08
C THR A 42 4.17 4.34 -6.91
N SER A 43 3.13 4.89 -6.27
CA SER A 43 3.30 5.78 -5.11
C SER A 43 3.94 5.07 -3.92
N ILE A 44 3.57 3.81 -3.67
CA ILE A 44 4.13 2.98 -2.59
C ILE A 44 5.58 2.60 -2.93
N ALA A 45 5.83 2.06 -4.11
CA ALA A 45 7.15 1.63 -4.56
C ALA A 45 8.16 2.78 -4.54
N ALA A 46 7.76 3.95 -5.03
CA ALA A 46 8.61 5.14 -5.00
C ALA A 46 9.08 5.50 -3.58
N LYS A 47 8.20 5.34 -2.58
CA LYS A 47 8.57 5.58 -1.19
C LYS A 47 9.44 4.48 -0.61
N LEU A 48 9.19 3.22 -0.94
CA LEU A 48 10.02 2.09 -0.51
C LEU A 48 11.44 2.18 -1.07
N GLU A 49 11.59 2.58 -2.32
CA GLU A 49 12.87 2.72 -3.01
C GLU A 49 13.54 4.11 -2.78
N ASN A 50 12.94 4.97 -1.93
CA ASN A 50 13.40 6.34 -1.67
C ASN A 50 13.58 7.19 -2.93
N ILE A 51 12.77 6.96 -3.97
CA ILE A 51 12.77 7.75 -5.21
C ILE A 51 12.17 9.12 -4.90
N GLN A 52 12.93 10.18 -5.21
CA GLN A 52 12.48 11.55 -5.04
C GLN A 52 12.03 12.13 -6.39
N PHE A 53 10.84 12.69 -6.40
CA PHE A 53 10.31 13.42 -7.54
C PHE A 53 10.57 14.92 -7.39
N PRO A 54 10.75 15.67 -8.50
CA PRO A 54 10.94 17.13 -8.46
C PRO A 54 9.76 17.87 -7.81
N ARG A 55 8.58 17.28 -7.86
CA ARG A 55 7.36 17.82 -7.24
C ARG A 55 6.68 16.73 -6.42
N PRO A 56 6.00 17.10 -5.31
CA PRO A 56 5.32 16.14 -4.45
C PRO A 56 4.21 15.41 -5.21
N LEU A 57 4.15 14.08 -5.06
CA LEU A 57 3.01 13.26 -5.49
C LEU A 57 1.81 13.49 -4.55
N THR A 58 0.65 12.92 -4.90
CA THR A 58 -0.60 13.11 -4.13
C THR A 58 -0.43 12.81 -2.64
N HIS A 59 0.16 11.66 -2.28
CA HIS A 59 0.35 11.30 -0.87
C HIS A 59 1.44 12.14 -0.18
N ASP A 60 2.43 12.64 -0.92
CA ASP A 60 3.41 13.60 -0.39
C ASP A 60 2.74 14.95 -0.09
N LEU A 61 1.85 15.40 -0.99
CA LEU A 61 1.06 16.61 -0.78
C LEU A 61 0.15 16.47 0.44
N MET A 62 -0.55 15.34 0.58
CA MET A 62 -1.39 15.07 1.75
C MET A 62 -0.58 15.11 3.05
N LYS A 63 0.59 14.45 3.06
CA LYS A 63 1.50 14.51 4.21
C LYS A 63 1.92 15.94 4.53
N ASN A 64 2.30 16.72 3.53
CA ASN A 64 2.71 18.12 3.73
C ASN A 64 1.56 18.97 4.32
N ILE A 65 0.31 18.75 3.88
CA ILE A 65 -0.88 19.41 4.43
C ILE A 65 -1.08 19.00 5.90
N PHE A 66 -0.98 17.73 6.22
CA PHE A 66 -1.11 17.25 7.60
C PHE A 66 -0.03 17.83 8.51
N ASP A 67 1.23 17.84 8.05
CA ASP A 67 2.33 18.44 8.81
C ASP A 67 2.09 19.93 9.06
N PHE A 68 1.65 20.66 8.03
CA PHE A 68 1.35 22.10 8.13
C PHE A 68 0.22 22.39 9.13
N LEU A 69 -0.79 21.52 9.18
CA LEU A 69 -1.92 21.65 10.10
C LEU A 69 -1.66 21.01 11.48
N GLY A 70 -0.48 20.45 11.73
CA GLY A 70 -0.15 19.77 12.99
C GLY A 70 -0.90 18.47 13.22
N ILE A 71 -1.44 17.87 12.14
CA ILE A 71 -2.17 16.59 12.20
C ILE A 71 -1.15 15.44 12.21
N LYS A 72 -1.31 14.50 13.13
CA LYS A 72 -0.51 13.29 13.23
C LYS A 72 -1.33 12.07 12.78
N ILE A 73 -0.65 11.11 12.14
CA ILE A 73 -1.23 9.80 11.82
C ILE A 73 -0.50 8.75 12.67
N PRO A 74 -1.01 8.36 13.83
CA PRO A 74 -0.37 7.37 14.68
C PRO A 74 -0.43 5.95 14.08
N LYS A 75 -1.52 5.62 13.40
CA LYS A 75 -1.74 4.29 12.84
C LYS A 75 -2.72 4.30 11.68
N ILE A 76 -2.65 3.23 10.89
CA ILE A 76 -3.69 2.82 9.95
C ILE A 76 -4.12 1.38 10.24
N GLU A 77 -5.34 1.02 9.89
CA GLU A 77 -5.90 -0.30 10.15
C GLU A 77 -6.64 -0.83 8.94
N ILE A 78 -6.35 -2.06 8.50
CA ILE A 78 -7.19 -2.79 7.55
C ILE A 78 -8.24 -3.51 8.39
N VAL A 79 -9.49 -3.05 8.29
CA VAL A 79 -10.53 -3.39 9.26
C VAL A 79 -11.51 -4.46 8.80
N ASP A 80 -11.70 -4.61 7.47
CA ASP A 80 -12.66 -5.56 6.94
C ASP A 80 -12.32 -6.00 5.51
N LEU A 81 -12.91 -7.13 5.11
CA LEU A 81 -12.93 -7.65 3.75
C LEU A 81 -14.35 -8.09 3.42
N ARG A 82 -14.99 -7.41 2.46
CA ARG A 82 -16.36 -7.69 1.97
C ARG A 82 -16.34 -7.76 0.45
N GLU A 83 -16.90 -8.82 -0.11
CA GLU A 83 -17.04 -8.98 -1.57
C GLU A 83 -15.73 -8.64 -2.32
N ASN A 84 -14.60 -9.22 -1.88
CA ASN A 84 -13.25 -8.97 -2.39
C ASN A 84 -12.76 -7.52 -2.28
N THR A 85 -13.43 -6.69 -1.48
CA THR A 85 -13.04 -5.31 -1.24
C THR A 85 -12.51 -5.16 0.18
N TYR A 86 -11.26 -4.71 0.32
CA TYR A 86 -10.65 -4.39 1.60
C TYR A 86 -11.00 -2.96 2.04
N TYR A 87 -11.30 -2.80 3.31
CA TYR A 87 -11.60 -1.52 3.95
C TYR A 87 -10.49 -1.16 4.92
N ALA A 88 -10.09 0.10 4.91
CA ALA A 88 -9.07 0.62 5.83
C ALA A 88 -9.54 1.88 6.55
N ILE A 89 -8.94 2.13 7.69
CA ILE A 89 -9.14 3.33 8.50
C ILE A 89 -7.78 3.99 8.74
N ILE A 90 -7.74 5.30 8.55
CA ILE A 90 -6.62 6.14 8.96
C ILE A 90 -7.03 6.87 10.24
N THR A 91 -6.32 6.63 11.33
CA THR A 91 -6.54 7.35 12.58
C THR A 91 -5.74 8.65 12.57
N LEU A 92 -6.41 9.78 12.59
CA LEU A 92 -5.81 11.10 12.74
C LEU A 92 -5.79 11.52 14.21
N ASN A 93 -4.74 12.21 14.63
CA ASN A 93 -4.67 12.90 15.90
C ASN A 93 -4.54 14.40 15.63
N ILE A 94 -5.56 15.15 16.07
CA ILE A 94 -5.65 16.61 15.91
C ILE A 94 -5.80 17.19 17.31
N GLU A 95 -4.76 17.89 17.81
CA GLU A 95 -4.75 18.51 19.14
C GLU A 95 -5.17 17.55 20.27
N GLY A 96 -4.74 16.28 20.19
CA GLY A 96 -5.04 15.26 21.18
C GLY A 96 -6.39 14.54 20.98
N LYS A 97 -7.20 14.95 20.01
CA LYS A 97 -8.44 14.26 19.64
C LYS A 97 -8.15 13.29 18.49
N THR A 98 -8.70 12.10 18.56
CA THR A 98 -8.59 11.09 17.49
C THR A 98 -9.83 11.11 16.61
N ILE A 99 -9.61 11.04 15.29
CA ILE A 99 -10.66 10.95 14.27
C ILE A 99 -10.27 9.84 13.33
N ASP A 100 -11.21 8.95 13.05
CA ASP A 100 -11.03 7.84 12.11
C ASP A 100 -11.63 8.20 10.75
N ILE A 101 -10.83 8.02 9.71
CA ILE A 101 -11.19 8.33 8.32
C ILE A 101 -11.20 7.04 7.52
N ASP A 102 -12.29 6.78 6.80
CA ASP A 102 -12.37 5.69 5.85
C ASP A 102 -11.41 5.91 4.67
N ALA A 103 -10.74 4.84 4.26
CA ALA A 103 -9.74 4.90 3.20
C ALA A 103 -9.62 3.57 2.46
N ARG A 104 -9.09 3.62 1.25
CA ARG A 104 -8.60 2.41 0.58
C ARG A 104 -7.30 1.96 1.25
N PRO A 105 -7.04 0.64 1.35
CA PRO A 105 -5.79 0.12 1.91
C PRO A 105 -4.52 0.71 1.29
N SER A 106 -4.51 0.86 -0.04
CA SER A 106 -3.37 1.44 -0.77
C SER A 106 -3.04 2.87 -0.36
N ASP A 107 -4.07 3.72 -0.18
CA ASP A 107 -3.90 5.10 0.25
C ASP A 107 -3.43 5.18 1.71
N ALA A 108 -4.04 4.36 2.57
CA ALA A 108 -3.65 4.27 3.98
C ALA A 108 -2.19 3.84 4.14
N VAL A 109 -1.75 2.80 3.43
CA VAL A 109 -0.35 2.32 3.46
C VAL A 109 0.60 3.34 2.84
N ALA A 110 0.23 3.98 1.71
CA ALA A 110 1.04 5.03 1.10
C ALA A 110 1.29 6.22 2.04
N LEU A 111 0.30 6.58 2.86
CA LEU A 111 0.43 7.59 3.92
C LEU A 111 1.24 7.07 5.10
N ALA A 112 1.00 5.84 5.56
CA ALA A 112 1.75 5.24 6.65
C ALA A 112 3.25 5.23 6.38
N LEU A 113 3.68 4.86 5.17
CA LEU A 113 5.08 4.89 4.75
C LEU A 113 5.70 6.29 4.78
N ARG A 114 4.91 7.34 4.61
CA ARG A 114 5.37 8.74 4.61
C ARG A 114 5.37 9.38 5.99
N THR A 115 4.49 8.93 6.86
CA THR A 115 4.29 9.52 8.20
C THR A 115 4.95 8.71 9.30
N GLY A 116 5.37 7.46 9.01
CA GLY A 116 5.87 6.53 10.00
C GLY A 116 4.76 5.91 10.86
N ALA A 117 3.51 5.98 10.40
CA ALA A 117 2.36 5.40 11.10
C ALA A 117 2.46 3.87 11.18
N GLU A 118 2.00 3.31 12.29
CA GLU A 118 1.91 1.86 12.44
C GLU A 118 0.79 1.28 11.57
N ILE A 119 1.03 0.07 11.03
CA ILE A 119 0.06 -0.65 10.20
C ILE A 119 -0.48 -1.82 10.98
N PHE A 120 -1.80 -1.90 11.11
CA PHE A 120 -2.49 -3.02 11.73
C PHE A 120 -3.49 -3.65 10.77
N VAL A 121 -3.74 -4.94 10.95
CA VAL A 121 -4.78 -5.69 10.24
C VAL A 121 -5.63 -6.42 11.27
N ASN A 122 -6.95 -6.38 11.12
CA ASN A 122 -7.83 -7.18 11.94
C ASN A 122 -7.64 -8.66 11.61
N GLU A 123 -7.54 -9.49 12.64
CA GLU A 123 -7.32 -10.94 12.48
C GLU A 123 -8.37 -11.61 11.61
N GLU A 124 -9.63 -11.19 11.71
CA GLU A 124 -10.71 -11.69 10.85
C GLU A 124 -10.46 -11.42 9.36
N VAL A 125 -9.79 -10.32 9.01
CA VAL A 125 -9.41 -10.01 7.63
C VAL A 125 -8.39 -11.01 7.12
N LEU A 126 -7.38 -11.35 7.94
CA LEU A 126 -6.39 -12.37 7.60
C LEU A 126 -7.03 -13.74 7.39
N GLN A 127 -7.96 -14.14 8.27
CA GLN A 127 -8.70 -15.41 8.15
C GLN A 127 -9.55 -15.44 6.88
N LYS A 128 -10.32 -14.38 6.61
CA LYS A 128 -11.12 -14.27 5.38
C LYS A 128 -10.24 -14.31 4.13
N SER A 129 -9.13 -13.60 4.11
CA SER A 129 -8.20 -13.58 2.98
C SER A 129 -7.64 -14.96 2.65
N GLN A 130 -7.29 -15.76 3.65
CA GLN A 130 -6.80 -17.13 3.45
C GLN A 130 -7.85 -18.02 2.80
N LEU A 131 -9.12 -17.91 3.18
CA LEU A 131 -10.21 -18.66 2.57
C LEU A 131 -10.40 -18.35 1.08
N TYR A 132 -10.08 -17.13 0.64
CA TYR A 132 -10.15 -16.76 -0.78
C TYR A 132 -8.96 -17.27 -1.60
N THR A 133 -7.81 -17.51 -0.97
CA THR A 133 -6.62 -18.07 -1.63
C THR A 133 -6.64 -19.60 -1.69
N GLU A 134 -7.43 -20.26 -0.83
CA GLU A 134 -7.54 -21.72 -0.76
C GLU A 134 -8.61 -22.33 -1.68
N THR A 135 -9.38 -21.55 -2.45
CA THR A 135 -10.24 -22.10 -3.49
C THR A 135 -9.36 -22.64 -4.63
N PRO A 136 -9.36 -23.97 -4.88
CA PRO A 136 -8.41 -24.56 -5.83
C PRO A 136 -8.82 -24.22 -7.26
N SER A 137 -8.18 -23.21 -7.82
CA SER A 137 -7.93 -23.21 -9.25
C SER A 137 -6.65 -24.01 -9.46
N THR A 138 -6.84 -25.29 -9.79
CA THR A 138 -5.84 -26.24 -10.32
C THR A 138 -4.42 -25.68 -10.48
N GLU A 139 -3.54 -26.24 -9.63
CA GLU A 139 -2.11 -26.45 -9.85
C GLU A 139 -1.39 -25.50 -10.81
N LYS A 140 -0.73 -24.50 -10.22
CA LYS A 140 0.68 -24.20 -10.52
C LYS A 140 1.20 -23.35 -9.37
N GLU A 141 2.21 -23.85 -8.69
CA GLU A 141 3.06 -23.11 -7.77
C GLU A 141 3.53 -21.83 -8.48
N GLY A 142 2.86 -20.72 -8.18
CA GLY A 142 3.35 -19.40 -8.54
C GLY A 142 4.45 -19.06 -7.55
N GLU A 143 5.70 -19.12 -7.98
CA GLU A 143 6.80 -18.50 -7.25
C GLU A 143 6.36 -17.08 -6.89
N ILE A 144 6.39 -16.77 -5.61
CA ILE A 144 6.32 -15.39 -5.12
C ILE A 144 7.60 -14.74 -5.62
N VAL A 145 7.52 -14.08 -6.77
CA VAL A 145 8.63 -13.33 -7.33
C VAL A 145 8.79 -12.10 -6.46
N VAL A 146 9.65 -12.22 -5.45
CA VAL A 146 10.25 -11.06 -4.81
C VAL A 146 10.93 -10.29 -5.94
N THR A 147 10.55 -9.03 -6.15
CA THR A 147 11.08 -8.17 -7.21
C THR A 147 12.58 -8.38 -7.38
N THR A 148 12.95 -8.99 -8.50
CA THR A 148 14.36 -9.16 -8.85
C THR A 148 14.96 -7.78 -9.13
N GLU A 149 16.28 -7.64 -9.01
CA GLU A 149 16.98 -6.38 -9.34
C GLU A 149 16.63 -5.88 -10.77
N GLU A 150 16.34 -6.82 -11.70
CA GLU A 150 15.89 -6.50 -13.06
C GLU A 150 14.49 -5.85 -13.11
N GLU A 151 13.59 -6.23 -12.22
CA GLU A 151 12.25 -5.62 -12.12
C GLU A 151 12.29 -4.27 -11.42
N LYS A 152 13.18 -4.10 -10.46
CA LYS A 152 13.50 -2.80 -9.86
C LYS A 152 14.05 -1.84 -10.92
N GLU A 153 14.96 -2.30 -11.78
CA GLU A 153 15.47 -1.50 -12.91
C GLU A 153 14.39 -1.18 -13.95
N LYS A 154 13.50 -2.12 -14.26
CA LYS A 154 12.36 -1.87 -15.15
C LYS A 154 11.39 -0.85 -14.57
N LEU A 155 11.04 -0.99 -13.29
CA LEU A 155 10.17 -0.03 -12.59
C LEU A 155 10.82 1.36 -12.56
N LYS A 156 12.12 1.41 -12.25
CA LYS A 156 12.91 2.65 -12.28
C LYS A 156 12.94 3.28 -13.66
N LYS A 157 13.16 2.50 -14.73
CA LYS A 157 13.09 2.98 -16.11
C LYS A 157 11.70 3.50 -16.49
N ILE A 158 10.63 2.81 -16.09
CA ILE A 158 9.27 3.27 -16.34
C ILE A 158 9.03 4.61 -15.62
N LEU A 159 9.47 4.75 -14.37
CA LEU A 159 9.36 5.98 -13.59
C LEU A 159 10.21 7.12 -14.17
N GLU A 160 11.41 6.83 -14.71
CA GLU A 160 12.30 7.81 -15.36
C GLU A 160 11.81 8.22 -16.76
N THR A 161 11.08 7.34 -17.46
CA THR A 161 10.50 7.60 -18.79
C THR A 161 9.14 8.28 -18.73
N LEU A 162 8.52 8.41 -17.57
CA LEU A 162 7.34 9.24 -17.37
C LEU A 162 7.72 10.71 -17.58
N ASP A 163 7.65 11.14 -18.85
CA ASP A 163 7.95 12.52 -19.23
C ASP A 163 7.05 13.48 -18.45
N PRO A 164 7.62 14.41 -17.65
CA PRO A 164 6.83 15.41 -16.93
C PRO A 164 5.97 16.27 -17.87
N LYS A 165 6.25 16.25 -19.18
CA LYS A 165 5.47 16.96 -20.20
C LYS A 165 4.13 16.31 -20.52
N LEU A 166 3.95 15.01 -20.21
CA LEU A 166 2.67 14.32 -20.38
C LEU A 166 1.60 14.78 -19.36
N PHE A 167 2.01 15.47 -18.30
CA PHE A 167 1.13 16.02 -17.26
C PHE A 167 0.84 17.52 -17.44
N LYS A 168 1.03 18.08 -18.63
CA LYS A 168 0.57 19.44 -18.94
C LYS A 168 -0.95 19.44 -19.07
N TYR A 169 -1.63 19.69 -17.95
CA TYR A 169 -2.99 20.19 -17.99
C TYR A 169 -2.97 21.57 -18.68
N LYS A 170 -3.60 21.68 -19.86
CA LYS A 170 -4.01 22.99 -20.36
C LYS A 170 -5.12 23.50 -19.43
N MET A 171 -4.82 24.54 -18.67
CA MET A 171 -5.86 25.40 -18.10
C MET A 171 -6.54 26.18 -19.21
#